data_bbd5a1a53965d7aeb41c9eca26322348
#
_entry.id   bbd5a1a53965d7aeb41c9eca26322348
#
_cell.length_a   1.000
_cell.length_b   1.000
_cell.length_c   1.000
_cell.angle_alpha   90.00
_cell.angle_beta   90.00
_cell.angle_gamma   90.00
#
_symmetry.space_group_name_H-M   'P 1'
#
loop_
_entity.id
_entity.type
_entity.pdbx_description
1 polymer ?
#
loop_
_entity_poly.entity_id
_entity_poly.type
_entity_poly.pdbx_seq_one_letter_code
_entity_poly.pdbx_strand_id
1 'polypeptide(L)'
;MAGLWYTRVVSTESTAGEPPSGAHDGAQRLRVLVPMRWGDMDAYGHVNNVQIVRMLEEARIAAFGPPGGTGASGAEPLVPLFSEVAVGTLALVVEHRVRYLRPLDYRNVPAQVDVWVSGLKAAALTLDYVVHDPVEKHECARATTQLAFVDESSGRLMRLTEEQRTRLAPYVGPGLFSR
;
A
#
# COMPACT_ATOMS: atom_id res chain seq x y z
N MET A 1 18.71 20.85 -13.60
CA MET A 1 18.64 20.34 -12.20
C MET A 1 17.21 19.90 -11.94
N ALA A 2 16.93 18.63 -12.17
CA ALA A 2 15.61 18.04 -11.92
C ALA A 2 15.62 17.48 -10.50
N GLY A 3 14.89 18.12 -9.59
CA GLY A 3 14.76 17.72 -8.19
C GLY A 3 14.01 16.40 -8.06
N LEU A 4 14.65 15.43 -7.46
CA LEU A 4 14.11 14.12 -7.12
C LEU A 4 12.96 14.24 -6.09
N TRP A 5 11.74 14.11 -6.55
CA TRP A 5 10.59 13.80 -5.70
C TRP A 5 10.33 12.29 -5.77
N TYR A 6 11.14 11.54 -5.07
CA TYR A 6 10.99 10.07 -5.00
C TYR A 6 10.35 9.67 -3.67
N THR A 7 9.35 8.81 -3.75
CA THR A 7 8.84 8.03 -2.63
C THR A 7 10.02 7.26 -2.01
N ARG A 8 10.48 7.69 -0.85
CA ARG A 8 11.57 7.01 -0.16
C ARG A 8 11.01 5.78 0.52
N VAL A 9 11.32 4.65 -0.02
CA VAL A 9 11.10 3.36 0.61
C VAL A 9 12.06 3.26 1.80
N VAL A 10 11.53 3.18 3.01
CA VAL A 10 12.34 2.95 4.21
C VAL A 10 12.32 1.45 4.47
N SER A 11 13.51 0.86 4.47
CA SER A 11 13.81 -0.54 4.69
C SER A 11 13.08 -1.14 5.90
N THR A 12 12.91 -2.46 5.85
CA THR A 12 12.52 -3.32 6.96
C THR A 12 13.56 -3.23 8.09
N GLU A 13 13.56 -2.19 8.89
CA GLU A 13 14.29 -2.21 10.15
C GLU A 13 13.44 -2.90 11.20
N SER A 14 13.85 -4.13 11.51
CA SER A 14 13.56 -4.77 12.78
C SER A 14 14.31 -4.02 13.88
N THR A 15 13.87 -2.83 14.23
CA THR A 15 14.28 -2.21 15.48
C THR A 15 13.36 -2.75 16.56
N ALA A 16 13.97 -3.48 17.51
CA ALA A 16 13.39 -3.78 18.81
C ALA A 16 13.19 -2.47 19.60
N GLY A 17 12.18 -1.73 19.21
CA GLY A 17 11.60 -0.57 19.86
C GLY A 17 10.13 -0.86 20.03
N GLU A 18 9.61 -0.62 21.21
CA GLU A 18 8.26 -0.89 21.71
C GLU A 18 7.18 -0.91 20.62
N PRO A 19 6.38 -2.00 20.48
CA PRO A 19 5.32 -2.05 19.50
C PRO A 19 4.29 -0.97 19.85
N PRO A 20 3.82 -0.17 18.85
CA PRO A 20 2.66 0.68 19.08
C PRO A 20 1.51 -0.21 19.54
N SER A 21 0.78 0.20 20.55
CA SER A 21 -0.31 -0.53 21.21
C SER A 21 -1.34 -1.00 20.18
N GLY A 22 -1.29 -2.26 19.84
CA GLY A 22 -2.04 -2.92 18.78
C GLY A 22 -1.21 -4.06 18.20
N ALA A 23 -0.67 -4.95 19.06
CA ALA A 23 0.02 -6.17 18.64
C ALA A 23 -0.91 -7.02 17.81
N HIS A 24 -0.74 -6.99 16.49
CA HIS A 24 -1.38 -7.89 15.55
C HIS A 24 -0.38 -8.97 15.16
N ASP A 25 -0.56 -10.13 15.77
CA ASP A 25 -0.07 -11.46 15.39
C ASP A 25 1.01 -11.53 14.29
N GLY A 26 2.25 -11.19 14.63
CA GLY A 26 3.45 -11.66 13.92
C GLY A 26 3.64 -11.31 12.45
N ALA A 27 2.66 -10.76 11.75
CA ALA A 27 2.78 -10.41 10.34
C ALA A 27 3.65 -9.15 10.13
N GLN A 28 4.59 -9.24 9.20
CA GLN A 28 5.39 -8.07 8.81
C GLN A 28 4.53 -7.03 8.09
N ARG A 29 4.72 -5.76 8.43
CA ARG A 29 4.09 -4.64 7.75
C ARG A 29 5.13 -3.89 6.93
N LEU A 30 4.76 -3.57 5.69
CA LEU A 30 5.56 -2.74 4.81
C LEU A 30 5.26 -1.28 5.11
N ARG A 31 6.28 -0.53 5.53
CA ARG A 31 6.14 0.90 5.83
C ARG A 31 6.58 1.72 4.63
N VAL A 32 5.68 2.52 4.11
CA VAL A 32 5.88 3.39 2.96
C VAL A 32 5.70 4.85 3.37
N LEU A 33 6.61 5.71 2.96
CA LEU A 33 6.49 7.16 3.08
C LEU A 33 5.94 7.72 1.77
N VAL A 34 4.72 8.24 1.80
CA VAL A 34 4.03 8.80 0.64
C VAL A 34 4.11 10.33 0.69
N PRO A 35 4.75 10.98 -0.29
CA PRO A 35 4.81 12.43 -0.35
C PRO A 35 3.42 13.06 -0.43
N MET A 36 3.19 14.04 0.42
CA MET A 36 2.01 14.90 0.36
C MET A 36 2.31 16.12 -0.51
N ARG A 37 1.32 16.59 -1.26
CA ARG A 37 1.40 17.79 -2.10
C ARG A 37 0.54 18.90 -1.50
N TRP A 38 0.93 20.15 -1.70
CA TRP A 38 0.09 21.27 -1.29
C TRP A 38 -1.33 21.19 -1.87
N GLY A 39 -1.47 20.74 -3.12
CA GLY A 39 -2.75 20.53 -3.80
C GLY A 39 -3.56 19.32 -3.31
N ASP A 40 -3.03 18.54 -2.38
CA ASP A 40 -3.79 17.46 -1.75
C ASP A 40 -4.73 17.96 -0.65
N MET A 41 -4.56 19.22 -0.20
CA MET A 41 -5.39 19.84 0.83
C MET A 41 -6.79 20.19 0.30
N ASP A 42 -7.75 20.09 1.20
CA ASP A 42 -9.07 20.69 1.05
C ASP A 42 -9.10 22.15 1.58
N ALA A 43 -10.27 22.76 1.57
CA ALA A 43 -10.48 24.12 2.05
C ALA A 43 -10.23 24.30 3.57
N TYR A 44 -10.09 23.21 4.32
CA TYR A 44 -9.87 23.20 5.77
C TYR A 44 -8.40 22.97 6.14
N GLY A 45 -7.52 22.80 5.17
CA GLY A 45 -6.09 22.50 5.40
C GLY A 45 -5.77 21.03 5.64
N HIS A 46 -6.76 20.17 5.57
CA HIS A 46 -6.59 18.72 5.70
C HIS A 46 -6.40 18.06 4.33
N VAL A 47 -5.72 16.95 4.30
CA VAL A 47 -5.63 16.13 3.08
C VAL A 47 -7.03 15.62 2.70
N ASN A 48 -7.45 15.95 1.48
CA ASN A 48 -8.76 15.56 0.97
C ASN A 48 -8.90 14.02 0.96
N ASN A 49 -10.10 13.53 1.29
CA ASN A 49 -10.41 12.11 1.35
C ASN A 49 -10.11 11.35 0.04
N VAL A 50 -10.30 11.98 -1.12
CA VAL A 50 -9.95 11.41 -2.43
C VAL A 50 -8.42 11.22 -2.53
N GLN A 51 -7.63 12.14 -1.99
CA GLN A 51 -6.18 12.04 -1.99
C GLN A 51 -5.67 10.93 -1.06
N ILE A 52 -6.40 10.62 0.00
CA ILE A 52 -6.08 9.44 0.83
C ILE A 52 -6.12 8.17 -0.03
N VAL A 53 -7.15 7.99 -0.89
CA VAL A 53 -7.23 6.82 -1.79
C VAL A 53 -6.06 6.79 -2.77
N ARG A 54 -5.65 7.92 -3.33
CA ARG A 54 -4.43 8.03 -4.15
C ARG A 54 -3.18 7.60 -3.37
N MET A 55 -3.05 8.03 -2.11
CA MET A 55 -1.93 7.64 -1.26
C MET A 55 -1.87 6.13 -1.02
N LEU A 56 -3.01 5.46 -0.90
CA LEU A 56 -3.05 3.99 -0.80
C LEU A 56 -2.52 3.33 -2.08
N GLU A 57 -2.83 3.89 -3.24
CA GLU A 57 -2.31 3.40 -4.52
C GLU A 57 -0.81 3.58 -4.61
N GLU A 58 -0.28 4.77 -4.31
CA GLU A 58 1.15 5.04 -4.30
C GLU A 58 1.90 4.15 -3.30
N ALA A 59 1.34 3.93 -2.12
CA ALA A 59 1.89 3.00 -1.13
C ALA A 59 1.95 1.57 -1.65
N ARG A 60 0.89 1.11 -2.35
CA ARG A 60 0.83 -0.22 -2.96
C ARG A 60 1.88 -0.37 -4.06
N ILE A 61 2.03 0.64 -4.93
CA ILE A 61 3.03 0.62 -6.01
C ILE A 61 4.45 0.61 -5.43
N ALA A 62 4.73 1.41 -4.42
CA ALA A 62 6.03 1.41 -3.76
C ALA A 62 6.33 0.10 -3.03
N ALA A 63 5.30 -0.53 -2.43
CA ALA A 63 5.45 -1.79 -1.73
C ALA A 63 5.66 -2.98 -2.68
N PHE A 64 4.89 -3.08 -3.76
CA PHE A 64 4.78 -4.28 -4.60
C PHE A 64 5.21 -4.10 -6.06
N GLY A 65 5.61 -2.89 -6.46
CA GLY A 65 6.02 -2.54 -7.82
C GLY A 65 4.87 -2.07 -8.71
N PRO A 66 5.21 -1.40 -9.82
CA PRO A 66 4.23 -1.00 -10.81
C PRO A 66 3.78 -2.21 -11.65
N PRO A 67 2.51 -2.28 -12.05
CA PRO A 67 2.03 -3.35 -12.93
C PRO A 67 2.72 -3.31 -14.30
N GLY A 68 3.16 -4.49 -14.78
CA GLY A 68 3.54 -4.69 -16.18
C GLY A 68 4.64 -3.79 -16.74
N GLY A 69 5.48 -3.19 -15.90
CA GLY A 69 6.58 -2.30 -16.34
C GLY A 69 6.14 -0.88 -16.68
N THR A 70 4.89 -0.50 -16.47
CA THR A 70 4.42 0.88 -16.61
C THR A 70 5.02 1.78 -15.54
N GLY A 71 5.66 2.88 -15.94
CA GLY A 71 6.16 3.89 -14.99
C GLY A 71 7.25 3.36 -14.06
N ALA A 72 8.07 2.41 -14.52
CA ALA A 72 9.19 1.88 -13.76
C ALA A 72 10.04 3.04 -13.23
N SER A 73 9.91 3.30 -11.94
CA SER A 73 10.81 4.22 -11.24
C SER A 73 12.15 3.50 -11.02
N GLY A 74 13.24 4.25 -10.92
CA GLY A 74 14.55 3.65 -10.58
C GLY A 74 14.63 3.09 -9.15
N ALA A 75 13.52 3.04 -8.41
CA ALA A 75 13.45 2.46 -7.07
C ALA A 75 12.86 1.06 -7.14
N GLU A 76 13.55 0.09 -6.56
CA GLU A 76 13.02 -1.26 -6.40
C GLU A 76 11.89 -1.29 -5.37
N PRO A 77 10.81 -2.05 -5.64
CA PRO A 77 9.74 -2.24 -4.66
C PRO A 77 10.24 -3.07 -3.47
N LEU A 78 9.59 -2.89 -2.31
CA LEU A 78 9.95 -3.65 -1.09
C LEU A 78 9.77 -5.16 -1.29
N VAL A 79 8.70 -5.55 -1.98
CA VAL A 79 8.36 -6.94 -2.31
C VAL A 79 7.90 -6.97 -3.77
N PRO A 80 8.78 -7.25 -4.73
CA PRO A 80 8.39 -7.33 -6.13
C PRO A 80 7.27 -8.35 -6.33
N LEU A 81 6.11 -7.87 -6.75
CA LEU A 81 4.94 -8.70 -7.06
C LEU A 81 4.32 -8.27 -8.39
N PHE A 82 3.85 -7.02 -8.49
CA PHE A 82 3.14 -6.57 -9.69
C PHE A 82 4.07 -6.41 -10.90
N SER A 83 5.34 -6.09 -10.67
CA SER A 83 6.37 -6.04 -11.71
C SER A 83 6.76 -7.43 -12.24
N GLU A 84 6.48 -8.48 -11.49
CA GLU A 84 6.83 -9.87 -11.83
C GLU A 84 5.62 -10.72 -12.26
N VAL A 85 4.41 -10.15 -12.32
CA VAL A 85 3.29 -10.87 -12.93
C VAL A 85 3.55 -11.05 -14.42
N ALA A 86 3.04 -12.14 -14.98
CA ALA A 86 3.23 -12.44 -16.39
C ALA A 86 2.79 -11.27 -17.28
N VAL A 87 3.52 -11.05 -18.37
CA VAL A 87 3.16 -10.03 -19.37
C VAL A 87 1.71 -10.26 -19.82
N GLY A 88 0.92 -9.18 -19.90
CA GLY A 88 -0.51 -9.26 -20.18
C GLY A 88 -1.38 -9.60 -18.97
N THR A 89 -0.82 -9.64 -17.74
CA THR A 89 -1.63 -9.74 -16.52
C THR A 89 -1.89 -8.36 -15.95
N LEU A 90 -3.15 -8.05 -15.71
CA LEU A 90 -3.61 -6.81 -15.05
C LEU A 90 -3.94 -7.10 -13.60
N ALA A 91 -3.51 -6.21 -12.70
CA ALA A 91 -3.94 -6.17 -11.31
C ALA A 91 -5.03 -5.09 -11.18
N LEU A 92 -6.29 -5.51 -11.19
CA LEU A 92 -7.43 -4.61 -11.17
C LEU A 92 -7.97 -4.43 -9.75
N VAL A 93 -8.24 -3.19 -9.39
CA VAL A 93 -8.95 -2.88 -8.13
C VAL A 93 -10.41 -3.26 -8.29
N VAL A 94 -10.89 -4.13 -7.39
CA VAL A 94 -12.29 -4.58 -7.34
C VAL A 94 -13.07 -3.78 -6.32
N GLU A 95 -12.45 -3.46 -5.18
CA GLU A 95 -13.11 -2.77 -4.08
C GLU A 95 -12.08 -1.97 -3.27
N HIS A 96 -12.52 -0.79 -2.82
CA HIS A 96 -11.90 -0.07 -1.72
C HIS A 96 -12.91 0.10 -0.57
N ARG A 97 -12.44 -0.16 0.65
CA ARG A 97 -13.15 0.20 1.88
C ARG A 97 -12.26 1.10 2.70
N VAL A 98 -12.71 2.32 2.97
CA VAL A 98 -11.93 3.31 3.74
C VAL A 98 -12.74 3.75 4.95
N ARG A 99 -12.08 3.82 6.11
CA ARG A 99 -12.60 4.43 7.33
C ARG A 99 -11.69 5.58 7.71
N TYR A 100 -12.21 6.79 7.69
CA TYR A 100 -11.53 7.98 8.16
C TYR A 100 -11.71 8.10 9.67
N LEU A 101 -10.63 8.29 10.40
CA LEU A 101 -10.59 8.32 11.87
C LEU A 101 -10.32 9.72 12.39
N ARG A 102 -9.34 10.40 11.79
CA ARG A 102 -8.92 11.76 12.12
C ARG A 102 -8.45 12.48 10.87
N PRO A 103 -8.51 13.80 10.81
CA PRO A 103 -7.89 14.57 9.74
C PRO A 103 -6.39 14.23 9.62
N LEU A 104 -5.89 14.22 8.41
CA LEU A 104 -4.46 14.20 8.10
C LEU A 104 -4.07 15.61 7.67
N ASP A 105 -3.29 16.29 8.50
CA ASP A 105 -2.83 17.64 8.21
C ASP A 105 -1.71 17.64 7.16
N TYR A 106 -1.77 18.59 6.24
CA TYR A 106 -0.64 18.84 5.37
C TYR A 106 0.47 19.59 6.10
N ARG A 107 1.63 18.98 6.21
CA ARG A 107 2.78 19.56 6.91
C ARG A 107 4.07 19.56 6.07
N ASN A 108 3.95 19.36 4.76
CA ASN A 108 5.09 19.21 3.84
C ASN A 108 6.09 18.11 4.27
N VAL A 109 5.59 17.09 4.93
CA VAL A 109 6.33 15.89 5.37
C VAL A 109 5.57 14.69 4.84
N PRO A 110 6.24 13.64 4.31
CA PRO A 110 5.55 12.45 3.80
C PRO A 110 4.66 11.78 4.85
N ALA A 111 3.43 11.43 4.48
CA ALA A 111 2.57 10.58 5.31
C ALA A 111 3.17 9.18 5.42
N GLN A 112 3.01 8.54 6.56
CA GLN A 112 3.41 7.16 6.75
C GLN A 112 2.22 6.26 6.45
N VAL A 113 2.41 5.26 5.59
CA VAL A 113 1.40 4.25 5.27
C VAL A 113 1.97 2.88 5.57
N ASP A 114 1.38 2.16 6.51
CA ASP A 114 1.69 0.77 6.76
C ASP A 114 0.78 -0.11 5.90
N VAL A 115 1.36 -1.09 5.18
CA VAL A 115 0.66 -1.98 4.22
C VAL A 115 0.96 -3.43 4.55
N TRP A 116 -0.04 -4.30 4.48
CA TRP A 116 0.14 -5.75 4.60
C TRP A 116 -0.94 -6.52 3.82
N VAL A 117 -0.74 -7.82 3.66
CA VAL A 117 -1.68 -8.72 3.02
C VAL A 117 -2.68 -9.22 4.05
N SER A 118 -3.97 -8.92 3.91
CA SER A 118 -5.02 -9.44 4.80
C SER A 118 -5.83 -10.58 4.18
N GLY A 119 -5.61 -10.86 2.89
CA GLY A 119 -6.23 -11.99 2.20
C GLY A 119 -5.45 -12.38 0.96
N LEU A 120 -5.14 -13.67 0.85
CA LEU A 120 -4.40 -14.25 -0.27
C LEU A 120 -5.18 -15.42 -0.84
N LYS A 121 -5.86 -15.18 -1.97
CA LYS A 121 -6.60 -16.20 -2.73
C LYS A 121 -5.82 -16.60 -3.99
N ALA A 122 -6.34 -17.57 -4.72
CA ALA A 122 -5.66 -18.08 -5.92
C ALA A 122 -5.43 -16.99 -6.99
N ALA A 123 -6.39 -16.10 -7.20
CA ALA A 123 -6.34 -15.05 -8.22
C ALA A 123 -6.75 -13.67 -7.68
N ALA A 124 -6.64 -13.47 -6.39
CA ALA A 124 -7.03 -12.23 -5.73
C ALA A 124 -6.15 -11.96 -4.51
N LEU A 125 -5.91 -10.69 -4.25
CA LEU A 125 -5.12 -10.19 -3.15
C LEU A 125 -5.95 -9.15 -2.40
N THR A 126 -5.96 -9.22 -1.08
CA THR A 126 -6.52 -8.18 -0.22
C THR A 126 -5.38 -7.53 0.53
N LEU A 127 -5.28 -6.23 0.41
CA LEU A 127 -4.29 -5.40 1.10
C LEU A 127 -5.00 -4.51 2.11
N ASP A 128 -4.46 -4.46 3.31
CA ASP A 128 -4.90 -3.54 4.34
C ASP A 128 -3.86 -2.46 4.57
N TYR A 129 -4.35 -1.27 4.97
CA TYR A 129 -3.53 -0.08 5.14
C TYR A 129 -3.91 0.68 6.40
N VAL A 130 -2.89 1.25 7.05
CA VAL A 130 -3.07 2.28 8.06
C VAL A 130 -2.29 3.52 7.64
N VAL A 131 -2.99 4.64 7.53
CA VAL A 131 -2.38 5.95 7.24
C VAL A 131 -2.18 6.69 8.55
N HIS A 132 -0.95 7.13 8.81
CA HIS A 132 -0.57 7.84 10.02
C HIS A 132 -0.18 9.28 9.72
N ASP A 133 -0.52 10.19 10.64
CA ASP A 133 0.05 11.52 10.66
C ASP A 133 1.57 11.42 10.87
N PRO A 134 2.39 12.08 10.01
CA PRO A 134 3.84 11.94 10.07
C PRO A 134 4.47 12.57 11.32
N VAL A 135 3.80 13.51 11.97
CA VAL A 135 4.30 14.25 13.13
C VAL A 135 3.70 13.71 14.43
N GLU A 136 2.38 13.67 14.51
CA GLU A 136 1.65 13.26 15.73
C GLU A 136 1.52 11.73 15.87
N LYS A 137 1.87 10.98 14.82
CA LYS A 137 1.90 9.51 14.79
C LYS A 137 0.56 8.81 15.07
N HIS A 138 -0.54 9.54 15.14
CA HIS A 138 -1.85 8.93 15.28
C HIS A 138 -2.36 8.38 13.93
N GLU A 139 -3.28 7.43 14.00
CA GLU A 139 -3.95 6.89 12.82
C GLU A 139 -4.98 7.90 12.28
N CYS A 140 -4.86 8.22 10.99
CA CYS A 140 -5.79 9.10 10.27
C CYS A 140 -6.83 8.32 9.48
N ALA A 141 -6.44 7.20 8.85
CA ALA A 141 -7.35 6.35 8.11
C ALA A 141 -6.93 4.88 8.17
N ARG A 142 -7.91 4.00 8.07
CA ARG A 142 -7.75 2.55 7.83
C ARG A 142 -8.43 2.21 6.52
N ALA A 143 -7.81 1.34 5.73
CA ALA A 143 -8.39 0.97 4.46
C ALA A 143 -8.10 -0.49 4.10
N THR A 144 -8.95 -1.02 3.23
CA THR A 144 -8.77 -2.32 2.57
C THR A 144 -8.96 -2.13 1.06
N THR A 145 -8.09 -2.75 0.27
CA THR A 145 -8.21 -2.83 -1.18
C THR A 145 -8.23 -4.28 -1.61
N GLN A 146 -9.24 -4.67 -2.37
CA GLN A 146 -9.26 -5.96 -3.04
C GLN A 146 -8.80 -5.81 -4.48
N LEU A 147 -7.89 -6.69 -4.89
CA LEU A 147 -7.33 -6.77 -6.22
C LEU A 147 -7.65 -8.12 -6.84
N ALA A 148 -7.99 -8.14 -8.12
CA ALA A 148 -8.08 -9.35 -8.93
C ALA A 148 -7.00 -9.33 -10.01
N PHE A 149 -6.40 -10.48 -10.28
CA PHE A 149 -5.47 -10.65 -11.38
C PHE A 149 -6.21 -11.25 -12.57
N VAL A 150 -6.13 -10.58 -13.71
CA VAL A 150 -6.82 -10.99 -14.95
C VAL A 150 -5.88 -10.95 -16.14
N ASP A 151 -6.09 -11.83 -17.07
CA ASP A 151 -5.45 -11.81 -18.39
C ASP A 151 -6.07 -10.69 -19.23
N GLU A 152 -5.25 -9.79 -19.76
CA GLU A 152 -5.69 -8.61 -20.51
C GLU A 152 -6.50 -8.97 -21.76
N SER A 153 -6.11 -10.04 -22.44
CA SER A 153 -6.71 -10.42 -23.71
C SER A 153 -8.05 -11.13 -23.56
N SER A 154 -8.18 -11.99 -22.55
CA SER A 154 -9.36 -12.85 -22.35
C SER A 154 -10.25 -12.41 -21.21
N GLY A 155 -9.78 -11.53 -20.31
CA GLY A 155 -10.47 -11.13 -19.08
C GLY A 155 -10.59 -12.24 -18.04
N ARG A 156 -9.91 -13.37 -18.23
CA ARG A 156 -9.97 -14.51 -17.32
C ARG A 156 -9.07 -14.28 -16.10
N LEU A 157 -9.50 -14.84 -14.97
CA LEU A 157 -8.71 -14.80 -13.74
C LEU A 157 -7.37 -15.52 -13.90
N MET A 158 -6.29 -14.83 -13.54
CA MET A 158 -4.93 -15.35 -13.53
C MET A 158 -4.52 -15.71 -12.12
N ARG A 159 -4.00 -16.92 -11.94
CA ARG A 159 -3.58 -17.39 -10.63
C ARG A 159 -2.18 -16.89 -10.29
N LEU A 160 -2.00 -16.48 -9.04
CA LEU A 160 -0.68 -16.25 -8.48
C LEU A 160 0.10 -17.57 -8.44
N THR A 161 1.38 -17.51 -8.80
CA THR A 161 2.29 -18.65 -8.72
C THR A 161 2.58 -19.02 -7.27
N GLU A 162 3.06 -20.23 -7.02
CA GLU A 162 3.46 -20.65 -5.68
C GLU A 162 4.62 -19.82 -5.15
N GLU A 163 5.55 -19.42 -6.02
CA GLU A 163 6.65 -18.54 -5.67
C GLU A 163 6.15 -17.16 -5.20
N GLN A 164 5.21 -16.54 -5.93
CA GLN A 164 4.60 -15.28 -5.53
C GLN A 164 3.86 -15.40 -4.19
N ARG A 165 3.13 -16.49 -3.98
CA ARG A 165 2.43 -16.76 -2.72
C ARG A 165 3.40 -16.94 -1.55
N THR A 166 4.47 -17.67 -1.75
CA THR A 166 5.52 -17.90 -0.74
C THR A 166 6.20 -16.58 -0.37
N ARG A 167 6.48 -15.72 -1.34
CA ARG A 167 7.07 -14.40 -1.11
C ARG A 167 6.16 -13.47 -0.31
N LEU A 168 4.85 -13.57 -0.50
CA LEU A 168 3.86 -12.78 0.24
C LEU A 168 3.57 -13.33 1.65
N ALA A 169 3.85 -14.59 1.92
CA ALA A 169 3.50 -15.26 3.18
C ALA A 169 3.95 -14.51 4.45
N PRO A 170 5.17 -13.92 4.52
CA PRO A 170 5.61 -13.18 5.71
C PRO A 170 4.75 -11.95 6.03
N TYR A 171 4.06 -11.41 5.04
CA TYR A 171 3.25 -10.18 5.13
C TYR A 171 1.76 -10.48 5.31
N VAL A 172 1.38 -11.76 5.43
CA VAL A 172 -0.03 -12.14 5.64
C VAL A 172 -0.39 -12.00 7.10
N GLY A 173 -1.39 -11.19 7.38
CA GLY A 173 -1.88 -10.91 8.72
C GLY A 173 -3.39 -10.73 8.81
N PRO A 174 -3.91 -10.44 10.01
CA PRO A 174 -5.34 -10.27 10.22
C PRO A 174 -5.88 -9.04 9.47
N GLY A 175 -7.12 -9.16 9.00
CA GLY A 175 -7.83 -8.09 8.31
C GLY A 175 -8.35 -7.02 9.28
N LEU A 176 -8.23 -5.75 8.89
CA LEU A 176 -8.72 -4.59 9.67
C LEU A 176 -10.25 -4.58 9.84
N PHE A 177 -10.95 -5.15 8.88
CA PHE A 177 -12.42 -5.13 8.83
C PHE A 177 -13.01 -6.55 8.91
N SER A 178 -12.24 -7.54 9.33
CA SER A 178 -12.77 -8.87 9.67
C SER A 178 -13.79 -8.72 10.81
N ARG A 179 -14.90 -9.40 10.66
CA ARG A 179 -15.97 -9.46 11.66
C ARG A 179 -15.59 -10.38 12.80
#